data_cb1d7c2389062496a13f67f29a89dca7
#
_entry.id   cb1d7c2389062496a13f67f29a89dca7
#
_cell.length_a   1.000
_cell.length_b   1.000
_cell.length_c   1.000
_cell.angle_alpha   90.00
_cell.angle_beta   90.00
_cell.angle_gamma   90.00
#
_symmetry.space_group_name_H-M   'P 1'
#
loop_
_entity.id
_entity.type
_entity.pdbx_description
1 polymer ?
#
loop_
_entity_poly.entity_id
_entity_poly.type
_entity_poly.pdbx_seq_one_letter_code
_entity_poly.pdbx_strand_id
1 'polypeptide(L)'
;AYLTCMGNYLGKAGMGAEIAWFYAIQGIVSIFMPTLMGIVGDKYIQPQRLLGICHLIAGVFMVGLFYLGMTEAMPNKALFITIYTLSVAFYMPTLALSNTAAFTILKDAGMDTVKDFPPIRVFGTVGFIATMWFVNCAIVDANGFSMSLGASDFKFQYTHYQFLVSGLLSIVLFLYCLTLPQCKIEAKVSKSLAETLGLNAFKLFKNRQMATFFIFSAMLGMSLQVTNSFATPFLTSFKVDFADSFCANNATMLVSISQVAEALCILLIPFFLKRFGIKVVMMMAMGAWVLRFGFFGIGSPDFPGVLFFVLSCLVYGVAFDFFNVSGGLFVDKECDPSIKASAQGLFMMMTNGLGATIGTLSAGEIINHYCTWNEDGFLVGDWTTCWYIFAGFALVVLVLFSLLFKPEKA
;
A
#
# COMPACT_ATOMS: atom_id res chain seq x y z
N ALA A 1 -1.09 2.80 10.66
CA ALA A 1 -0.15 2.43 11.71
C ALA A 1 0.49 1.06 11.42
N TYR A 2 -0.31 0.03 11.19
CA TYR A 2 0.21 -1.36 11.10
C TYR A 2 0.79 -1.73 9.72
N LEU A 3 0.40 -1.10 8.65
CA LEU A 3 0.64 -1.56 7.27
C LEU A 3 2.12 -1.88 6.98
N THR A 4 3.04 -1.04 7.41
CA THR A 4 4.48 -1.18 7.13
C THR A 4 5.25 -1.98 8.19
N CYS A 5 4.67 -2.20 9.37
CA CYS A 5 5.37 -2.88 10.49
C CYS A 5 4.69 -4.17 10.98
N MET A 6 3.54 -4.54 10.41
CA MET A 6 2.81 -5.74 10.80
C MET A 6 3.66 -7.01 10.71
N GLY A 7 4.54 -7.12 9.71
CA GLY A 7 5.43 -8.27 9.55
C GLY A 7 6.33 -8.50 10.78
N ASN A 8 6.80 -7.44 11.42
CA ASN A 8 7.62 -7.54 12.63
C ASN A 8 6.83 -8.14 13.82
N TYR A 9 5.56 -7.74 13.97
CA TYR A 9 4.70 -8.32 14.99
C TYR A 9 4.35 -9.78 14.68
N LEU A 10 4.00 -10.09 13.43
CA LEU A 10 3.63 -11.44 13.01
C LEU A 10 4.77 -12.43 13.22
N GLY A 11 6.03 -12.02 13.03
CA GLY A 11 7.20 -12.82 13.37
C GLY A 11 7.23 -13.19 14.84
N LYS A 12 7.10 -12.20 15.73
CA LYS A 12 7.07 -12.41 17.20
C LYS A 12 5.85 -13.19 17.67
N ALA A 13 4.72 -13.10 16.97
CA ALA A 13 3.49 -13.82 17.29
C ALA A 13 3.42 -15.24 16.70
N GLY A 14 4.53 -15.77 16.16
CA GLY A 14 4.58 -17.10 15.57
C GLY A 14 3.82 -17.26 14.25
N MET A 15 3.49 -16.15 13.57
CA MET A 15 2.79 -16.09 12.29
C MET A 15 3.67 -15.52 11.16
N GLY A 16 4.98 -15.61 11.32
CA GLY A 16 5.93 -15.04 10.36
C GLY A 16 5.84 -15.68 8.97
N ALA A 17 5.67 -16.98 8.89
CA ALA A 17 5.52 -17.69 7.62
C ALA A 17 4.28 -17.25 6.83
N GLU A 18 3.27 -16.74 7.52
CA GLU A 18 2.00 -16.29 6.95
C GLU A 18 1.98 -14.80 6.55
N ILE A 19 3.07 -14.05 6.70
CA ILE A 19 3.13 -12.60 6.33
C ILE A 19 2.60 -12.39 4.91
N ALA A 20 3.03 -13.20 3.95
CA ALA A 20 2.57 -13.10 2.57
C ALA A 20 1.05 -13.20 2.45
N TRP A 21 0.41 -14.07 3.22
CA TRP A 21 -1.05 -14.21 3.23
C TRP A 21 -1.76 -12.97 3.78
N PHE A 22 -1.25 -12.36 4.86
CA PHE A 22 -1.83 -11.13 5.40
C PHE A 22 -1.86 -9.99 4.39
N TYR A 23 -0.79 -9.81 3.62
CA TYR A 23 -0.76 -8.79 2.57
C TYR A 23 -1.51 -9.21 1.31
N ALA A 24 -1.52 -10.49 0.95
CA ALA A 24 -2.32 -11.00 -0.17
C ALA A 24 -3.83 -10.81 0.05
N ILE A 25 -4.32 -10.98 1.29
CA ILE A 25 -5.72 -10.72 1.68
C ILE A 25 -6.12 -9.28 1.32
N GLN A 26 -5.25 -8.30 1.53
CA GLN A 26 -5.51 -6.90 1.13
C GLN A 26 -5.76 -6.81 -0.38
N GLY A 27 -4.94 -7.48 -1.19
CA GLY A 27 -5.09 -7.53 -2.63
C GLY A 27 -6.40 -8.21 -3.04
N ILE A 28 -6.68 -9.40 -2.50
CA ILE A 28 -7.90 -10.16 -2.80
C ILE A 28 -9.14 -9.33 -2.48
N VAL A 29 -9.21 -8.77 -1.29
CA VAL A 29 -10.33 -7.94 -0.83
C VAL A 29 -10.50 -6.70 -1.70
N SER A 30 -9.40 -6.09 -2.15
CA SER A 30 -9.42 -4.91 -3.03
C SER A 30 -10.02 -5.16 -4.40
N ILE A 31 -10.14 -6.42 -4.84
CA ILE A 31 -10.80 -6.76 -6.11
C ILE A 31 -12.34 -6.58 -6.01
N PHE A 32 -12.94 -6.93 -4.88
CA PHE A 32 -14.39 -7.06 -4.76
C PHE A 32 -15.03 -5.96 -3.89
N MET A 33 -14.46 -5.69 -2.73
CA MET A 33 -15.10 -4.87 -1.70
C MET A 33 -15.31 -3.40 -2.08
N PRO A 34 -14.39 -2.71 -2.79
CA PRO A 34 -14.62 -1.34 -3.23
C PRO A 34 -15.85 -1.21 -4.14
N THR A 35 -16.03 -2.18 -5.04
CA THR A 35 -17.20 -2.21 -5.94
C THR A 35 -18.48 -2.46 -5.18
N LEU A 36 -18.50 -3.42 -4.25
CA LEU A 36 -19.66 -3.72 -3.41
C LEU A 36 -20.09 -2.51 -2.58
N MET A 37 -19.14 -1.86 -1.91
CA MET A 37 -19.42 -0.66 -1.12
C MET A 37 -19.78 0.55 -1.99
N GLY A 38 -19.24 0.62 -3.21
CA GLY A 38 -19.66 1.63 -4.19
C GLY A 38 -21.14 1.51 -4.54
N ILE A 39 -21.64 0.29 -4.76
CA ILE A 39 -23.08 0.04 -5.00
C ILE A 39 -23.93 0.48 -3.80
N VAL A 40 -23.46 0.19 -2.59
CA VAL A 40 -24.16 0.60 -1.36
C VAL A 40 -24.19 2.13 -1.24
N GLY A 41 -23.08 2.79 -1.53
CA GLY A 41 -22.95 4.25 -1.50
C GLY A 41 -23.80 4.96 -2.56
N ASP A 42 -23.88 4.38 -3.76
CA ASP A 42 -24.65 4.95 -4.86
C ASP A 42 -26.18 4.85 -4.65
N LYS A 43 -26.66 3.86 -3.88
CA LYS A 43 -28.09 3.56 -3.77
C LYS A 43 -28.72 3.79 -2.40
N TYR A 44 -27.96 3.54 -1.32
CA TYR A 44 -28.58 3.40 0.00
C TYR A 44 -28.04 4.33 1.07
N ILE A 45 -26.73 4.62 1.06
CA ILE A 45 -26.07 5.34 2.14
C ILE A 45 -25.20 6.45 1.55
N GLN A 46 -25.29 7.63 2.12
CA GLN A 46 -24.45 8.77 1.73
C GLN A 46 -22.97 8.44 1.85
N PRO A 47 -22.10 8.83 0.87
CA PRO A 47 -20.69 8.45 0.82
C PRO A 47 -19.91 8.74 2.12
N GLN A 48 -20.11 9.91 2.74
CA GLN A 48 -19.43 10.27 3.98
C GLN A 48 -19.88 9.41 5.18
N ARG A 49 -21.15 9.02 5.21
CA ARG A 49 -21.68 8.12 6.27
C ARG A 49 -21.18 6.69 6.07
N LEU A 50 -21.20 6.21 4.83
CA LEU A 50 -20.68 4.88 4.49
C LEU A 50 -19.17 4.79 4.80
N LEU A 51 -18.39 5.84 4.46
CA LEU A 51 -16.99 5.97 4.84
C LEU A 51 -16.81 5.80 6.35
N GLY A 52 -17.59 6.52 7.15
CA GLY A 52 -17.55 6.43 8.60
C GLY A 52 -17.89 5.02 9.11
N ILE A 53 -18.97 4.42 8.62
CA ILE A 53 -19.40 3.06 9.03
C ILE A 53 -18.32 2.04 8.71
N CYS A 54 -17.72 2.09 7.51
CA CYS A 54 -16.62 1.21 7.13
C CYS A 54 -15.42 1.36 8.07
N HIS A 55 -15.05 2.60 8.43
CA HIS A 55 -13.97 2.85 9.39
C HIS A 55 -14.33 2.36 10.80
N LEU A 56 -15.57 2.52 11.25
CA LEU A 56 -15.99 2.01 12.56
C LEU A 56 -15.84 0.49 12.62
N ILE A 57 -16.38 -0.22 11.64
CA ILE A 57 -16.32 -1.70 11.59
C ILE A 57 -14.86 -2.16 11.52
N ALA A 58 -14.07 -1.60 10.60
CA ALA A 58 -12.65 -1.92 10.47
C ALA A 58 -11.88 -1.63 11.77
N GLY A 59 -12.18 -0.51 12.42
CA GLY A 59 -11.55 -0.10 13.68
C GLY A 59 -11.88 -1.04 14.83
N VAL A 60 -13.12 -1.47 14.96
CA VAL A 60 -13.54 -2.44 16.00
C VAL A 60 -12.79 -3.77 15.84
N PHE A 61 -12.66 -4.28 14.61
CA PHE A 61 -11.88 -5.50 14.36
C PHE A 61 -10.39 -5.30 14.65
N MET A 62 -9.81 -4.12 14.37
CA MET A 62 -8.41 -3.81 14.75
C MET A 62 -8.22 -3.78 16.27
N VAL A 63 -9.17 -3.23 17.03
CA VAL A 63 -9.15 -3.31 18.49
C VAL A 63 -9.28 -4.77 18.96
N GLY A 64 -10.06 -5.58 18.24
CA GLY A 64 -10.13 -7.03 18.49
C GLY A 64 -8.78 -7.74 18.31
N LEU A 65 -8.00 -7.39 17.27
CA LEU A 65 -6.64 -7.92 17.08
C LEU A 65 -5.68 -7.48 18.18
N PHE A 66 -5.79 -6.22 18.63
CA PHE A 66 -5.04 -5.74 19.80
C PHE A 66 -5.36 -6.58 21.03
N TYR A 67 -6.64 -6.82 21.31
CA TYR A 67 -7.08 -7.61 22.47
C TYR A 67 -6.54 -9.05 22.42
N LEU A 68 -6.60 -9.70 21.25
CA LEU A 68 -6.02 -11.03 21.06
C LEU A 68 -4.51 -11.05 21.33
N GLY A 69 -3.77 -10.10 20.77
CA GLY A 69 -2.32 -10.01 20.99
C GLY A 69 -1.93 -9.62 22.41
N MET A 70 -2.83 -8.96 23.15
CA MET A 70 -2.64 -8.64 24.58
C MET A 70 -2.86 -9.85 25.48
N THR A 71 -3.82 -10.71 25.16
CA THR A 71 -4.18 -11.86 25.98
C THR A 71 -3.31 -13.08 25.71
N GLU A 72 -2.82 -13.23 24.49
CA GLU A 72 -2.04 -14.40 24.05
C GLU A 72 -0.78 -13.93 23.30
N ALA A 73 0.39 -14.35 23.77
CA ALA A 73 1.67 -14.05 23.08
C ALA A 73 1.71 -14.69 21.68
N MET A 74 1.10 -15.86 21.52
CA MET A 74 0.90 -16.57 20.25
C MET A 74 -0.60 -16.80 20.03
N PRO A 75 -1.34 -15.84 19.46
CA PRO A 75 -2.77 -15.96 19.28
C PRO A 75 -3.12 -17.04 18.25
N ASN A 76 -4.35 -17.57 18.38
CA ASN A 76 -4.86 -18.54 17.40
C ASN A 76 -4.84 -17.96 15.99
N LYS A 77 -4.04 -18.57 15.10
CA LYS A 77 -3.82 -18.07 13.71
C LYS A 77 -5.11 -17.92 12.91
N ALA A 78 -6.01 -18.92 12.99
CA ALA A 78 -7.25 -18.88 12.19
C ALA A 78 -8.16 -17.74 12.65
N LEU A 79 -8.29 -17.53 13.96
CA LEU A 79 -9.08 -16.44 14.52
C LEU A 79 -8.45 -15.07 14.17
N PHE A 80 -7.13 -14.96 14.30
CA PHE A 80 -6.42 -13.72 13.99
C PHE A 80 -6.57 -13.34 12.50
N ILE A 81 -6.35 -14.29 11.57
CA ILE A 81 -6.53 -14.07 10.13
C ILE A 81 -7.99 -13.70 9.81
N THR A 82 -8.96 -14.35 10.46
CA THR A 82 -10.39 -14.06 10.22
C THR A 82 -10.73 -12.63 10.63
N ILE A 83 -10.36 -12.20 11.83
CA ILE A 83 -10.62 -10.83 12.31
C ILE A 83 -9.89 -9.81 11.44
N TYR A 84 -8.64 -10.09 11.06
CA TYR A 84 -7.87 -9.25 10.16
C TYR A 84 -8.57 -9.10 8.81
N THR A 85 -9.01 -10.22 8.22
CA THR A 85 -9.72 -10.22 6.92
C THR A 85 -10.98 -9.37 6.98
N LEU A 86 -11.77 -9.49 8.04
CA LEU A 86 -12.96 -8.67 8.25
C LEU A 86 -12.62 -7.18 8.38
N SER A 87 -11.59 -6.84 9.12
CA SER A 87 -11.12 -5.45 9.22
C SER A 87 -10.74 -4.89 7.85
N VAL A 88 -9.91 -5.61 7.10
CA VAL A 88 -9.41 -5.18 5.80
C VAL A 88 -10.55 -5.11 4.76
N ALA A 89 -11.53 -6.02 4.84
CA ALA A 89 -12.68 -6.02 3.94
C ALA A 89 -13.48 -4.70 4.01
N PHE A 90 -13.62 -4.12 5.19
CA PHE A 90 -14.26 -2.82 5.36
C PHE A 90 -13.29 -1.64 5.19
N TYR A 91 -12.00 -1.83 5.42
CA TYR A 91 -11.01 -0.77 5.24
C TYR A 91 -10.72 -0.46 3.76
N MET A 92 -10.54 -1.47 2.89
CA MET A 92 -10.12 -1.24 1.50
C MET A 92 -11.09 -0.34 0.70
N PRO A 93 -12.43 -0.46 0.83
CA PRO A 93 -13.34 0.46 0.17
C PRO A 93 -13.19 1.92 0.59
N THR A 94 -12.70 2.19 1.80
CA THR A 94 -12.59 3.55 2.33
C THR A 94 -11.65 4.42 1.51
N LEU A 95 -10.67 3.83 0.81
CA LEU A 95 -9.75 4.55 -0.08
C LEU A 95 -10.51 5.23 -1.24
N ALA A 96 -11.46 4.53 -1.84
CA ALA A 96 -12.30 5.10 -2.89
C ALA A 96 -13.39 6.01 -2.32
N LEU A 97 -14.04 5.60 -1.22
CA LEU A 97 -15.10 6.37 -0.57
C LEU A 97 -14.61 7.72 -0.05
N SER A 98 -13.38 7.81 0.46
CA SER A 98 -12.79 9.08 0.92
C SER A 98 -12.64 10.09 -0.23
N ASN A 99 -12.18 9.63 -1.40
CA ASN A 99 -12.07 10.47 -2.58
C ASN A 99 -13.48 10.91 -3.07
N THR A 100 -14.43 9.97 -3.11
CA THR A 100 -15.82 10.27 -3.51
C THR A 100 -16.46 11.31 -2.59
N ALA A 101 -16.34 11.13 -1.27
CA ALA A 101 -16.85 12.09 -0.30
C ALA A 101 -16.19 13.46 -0.44
N ALA A 102 -14.86 13.51 -0.55
CA ALA A 102 -14.11 14.76 -0.71
C ALA A 102 -14.51 15.49 -2.00
N PHE A 103 -14.59 14.80 -3.14
CA PHE A 103 -14.98 15.42 -4.41
C PHE A 103 -16.42 15.93 -4.40
N THR A 104 -17.34 15.18 -3.78
CA THR A 104 -18.73 15.62 -3.66
C THR A 104 -18.83 16.86 -2.81
N ILE A 105 -18.19 16.88 -1.62
CA ILE A 105 -18.20 18.04 -0.72
C ILE A 105 -17.59 19.28 -1.37
N LEU A 106 -16.44 19.13 -2.07
CA LEU A 106 -15.81 20.24 -2.78
C LEU A 106 -16.71 20.82 -3.88
N LYS A 107 -17.34 19.97 -4.68
CA LYS A 107 -18.29 20.39 -5.72
C LYS A 107 -19.50 21.10 -5.13
N ASP A 108 -20.10 20.57 -4.07
CA ASP A 108 -21.26 21.17 -3.40
C ASP A 108 -20.90 22.52 -2.77
N ALA A 109 -19.62 22.70 -2.37
CA ALA A 109 -19.09 23.99 -1.90
C ALA A 109 -18.70 24.97 -3.02
N GLY A 110 -18.88 24.59 -4.30
CA GLY A 110 -18.48 25.41 -5.45
C GLY A 110 -16.97 25.52 -5.67
N MET A 111 -16.18 24.61 -5.10
CA MET A 111 -14.72 24.56 -5.21
C MET A 111 -14.30 23.73 -6.43
N ASP A 112 -13.13 24.04 -6.98
CA ASP A 112 -12.53 23.29 -8.08
C ASP A 112 -11.78 22.06 -7.56
N THR A 113 -12.32 20.86 -7.86
CA THR A 113 -11.73 19.60 -7.39
C THR A 113 -10.31 19.38 -7.91
N VAL A 114 -9.96 19.90 -9.10
CA VAL A 114 -8.60 19.75 -9.66
C VAL A 114 -7.59 20.62 -8.92
N LYS A 115 -8.02 21.82 -8.50
CA LYS A 115 -7.16 22.80 -7.83
C LYS A 115 -7.13 22.58 -6.31
N ASP A 116 -8.29 22.31 -5.71
CA ASP A 116 -8.46 22.39 -4.26
C ASP A 116 -8.30 21.02 -3.55
N PHE A 117 -8.45 19.89 -4.25
CA PHE A 117 -8.25 18.55 -3.67
C PHE A 117 -6.77 18.20 -3.40
N PRO A 118 -5.79 18.50 -4.28
CA PRO A 118 -4.41 18.11 -4.03
C PRO A 118 -3.82 18.59 -2.71
N PRO A 119 -4.02 19.85 -2.26
CA PRO A 119 -3.58 20.30 -0.93
C PRO A 119 -4.18 19.49 0.21
N ILE A 120 -5.47 19.10 0.10
CA ILE A 120 -6.14 18.27 1.10
C ILE A 120 -5.52 16.87 1.12
N ARG A 121 -5.22 16.29 -0.04
CA ARG A 121 -4.61 14.96 -0.19
C ARG A 121 -3.24 14.85 0.49
N VAL A 122 -2.45 15.93 0.50
CA VAL A 122 -1.13 15.97 1.16
C VAL A 122 -1.23 15.66 2.66
N PHE A 123 -2.30 16.11 3.34
CA PHE A 123 -2.50 15.78 4.76
C PHE A 123 -2.62 14.28 5.01
N GLY A 124 -3.09 13.48 4.04
CA GLY A 124 -3.09 12.03 4.12
C GLY A 124 -1.67 11.46 4.22
N THR A 125 -0.74 11.94 3.39
CA THR A 125 0.67 11.53 3.44
C THR A 125 1.33 11.97 4.74
N VAL A 126 1.10 13.21 5.19
CA VAL A 126 1.61 13.70 6.48
C VAL A 126 1.11 12.85 7.64
N GLY A 127 -0.20 12.54 7.68
CA GLY A 127 -0.79 11.68 8.70
C GLY A 127 -0.22 10.26 8.69
N PHE A 128 0.05 9.71 7.49
CA PHE A 128 0.68 8.41 7.35
C PHE A 128 2.10 8.39 7.92
N ILE A 129 2.93 9.38 7.57
CA ILE A 129 4.30 9.53 8.09
C ILE A 129 4.28 9.72 9.62
N ALA A 130 3.44 10.63 10.12
CA ALA A 130 3.32 10.88 11.56
C ALA A 130 2.95 9.60 12.33
N THR A 131 2.04 8.80 11.78
CA THR A 131 1.63 7.53 12.39
C THR A 131 2.75 6.49 12.34
N MET A 132 3.53 6.41 11.24
CA MET A 132 4.70 5.53 11.15
C MET A 132 5.75 5.91 12.20
N TRP A 133 6.03 7.19 12.38
CA TRP A 133 6.97 7.67 13.39
C TRP A 133 6.47 7.41 14.81
N PHE A 134 5.17 7.60 15.03
CA PHE A 134 4.56 7.30 16.33
C PHE A 134 4.74 5.82 16.70
N VAL A 135 4.36 4.88 15.85
CA VAL A 135 4.51 3.43 16.14
C VAL A 135 5.96 2.98 16.20
N ASN A 136 6.86 3.69 15.53
CA ASN A 136 8.30 3.45 15.61
C ASN A 136 8.90 3.86 16.97
N CYS A 137 8.43 4.96 17.57
CA CYS A 137 8.99 5.55 18.77
C CYS A 137 8.25 5.20 20.05
N ALA A 138 6.94 4.97 19.98
CA ALA A 138 6.09 4.69 21.14
C ALA A 138 6.41 3.33 21.77
N ILE A 139 6.51 3.32 23.08
CA ILE A 139 6.84 2.16 23.92
C ILE A 139 5.84 2.09 25.08
N VAL A 140 5.38 0.89 25.39
CA VAL A 140 4.68 0.59 26.64
C VAL A 140 5.35 -0.60 27.28
N ASP A 141 5.92 -0.38 28.45
CA ASP A 141 6.58 -1.40 29.28
C ASP A 141 6.12 -1.32 30.73
N ALA A 142 6.82 -2.03 31.62
CA ALA A 142 6.50 -2.03 33.06
C ALA A 142 6.60 -0.63 33.73
N ASN A 143 7.36 0.30 33.13
CA ASN A 143 7.52 1.68 33.60
C ASN A 143 6.45 2.64 33.05
N GLY A 144 5.57 2.14 32.18
CA GLY A 144 4.51 2.92 31.54
C GLY A 144 4.79 3.32 30.11
N PHE A 145 4.13 4.38 29.65
CA PHE A 145 4.28 4.90 28.30
C PHE A 145 5.51 5.81 28.17
N SER A 146 6.33 5.57 27.16
CA SER A 146 7.46 6.42 26.81
C SER A 146 7.67 6.51 25.29
N MET A 147 8.56 7.39 24.85
CA MET A 147 8.96 7.50 23.45
C MET A 147 10.47 7.47 23.33
N SER A 148 11.01 6.61 22.46
CA SER A 148 12.45 6.46 22.26
C SER A 148 12.80 6.06 20.83
N LEU A 149 13.95 6.59 20.36
CA LEU A 149 14.63 6.14 19.14
C LEU A 149 15.64 5.01 19.42
N GLY A 150 15.96 4.78 20.70
CA GLY A 150 16.86 3.71 21.13
C GLY A 150 16.32 2.31 20.86
N ALA A 151 17.16 1.31 21.09
CA ALA A 151 16.74 -0.10 20.97
C ALA A 151 15.71 -0.44 22.06
N SER A 152 14.61 -1.07 21.67
CA SER A 152 13.60 -1.63 22.56
C SER A 152 12.71 -2.59 21.80
N ASP A 153 12.40 -3.73 22.41
CA ASP A 153 11.48 -4.72 21.87
C ASP A 153 10.00 -4.41 22.17
N PHE A 154 9.77 -3.44 23.03
CA PHE A 154 8.44 -2.97 23.43
C PHE A 154 7.90 -1.84 22.54
N LYS A 155 8.62 -1.44 21.48
CA LYS A 155 8.11 -0.47 20.51
C LYS A 155 6.83 -0.98 19.85
N PHE A 156 5.90 -0.08 19.59
CA PHE A 156 4.62 -0.42 18.97
C PHE A 156 4.78 -1.14 17.64
N GLN A 157 5.84 -0.85 16.86
CA GLN A 157 6.14 -1.55 15.61
C GLN A 157 6.41 -3.05 15.77
N TYR A 158 6.73 -3.54 16.98
CA TYR A 158 6.97 -4.96 17.29
C TYR A 158 5.86 -5.60 18.09
N THR A 159 4.86 -4.82 18.53
CA THR A 159 3.83 -5.26 19.47
C THR A 159 2.42 -5.11 18.91
N HIS A 160 1.45 -5.70 19.54
CA HIS A 160 0.03 -5.60 19.21
C HIS A 160 -0.53 -4.17 19.32
N TYR A 161 0.18 -3.23 19.95
CA TYR A 161 -0.24 -1.82 20.07
C TYR A 161 -0.42 -1.12 18.73
N GLN A 162 0.26 -1.55 17.65
CA GLN A 162 0.05 -1.02 16.31
C GLN A 162 -1.41 -1.17 15.83
N PHE A 163 -2.09 -2.25 16.23
CA PHE A 163 -3.49 -2.48 15.91
C PHE A 163 -4.41 -1.58 16.73
N LEU A 164 -4.08 -1.33 18.01
CA LEU A 164 -4.80 -0.37 18.83
C LEU A 164 -4.76 1.03 18.23
N VAL A 165 -3.58 1.51 17.83
CA VAL A 165 -3.43 2.83 17.18
C VAL A 165 -4.28 2.90 15.91
N SER A 166 -4.25 1.87 15.06
CA SER A 166 -5.06 1.81 13.85
C SER A 166 -6.56 1.80 14.15
N GLY A 167 -6.97 1.01 15.13
CA GLY A 167 -8.36 0.91 15.55
C GLY A 167 -8.90 2.23 16.09
N LEU A 168 -8.17 2.87 17.00
CA LEU A 168 -8.56 4.15 17.59
C LEU A 168 -8.64 5.27 16.54
N LEU A 169 -7.66 5.36 15.65
CA LEU A 169 -7.68 6.35 14.56
C LEU A 169 -8.88 6.12 13.63
N SER A 170 -9.23 4.86 13.33
CA SER A 170 -10.41 4.53 12.52
C SER A 170 -11.70 4.92 13.22
N ILE A 171 -11.82 4.71 14.53
CA ILE A 171 -13.00 5.12 15.33
C ILE A 171 -13.10 6.66 15.39
N VAL A 172 -11.97 7.36 15.60
CA VAL A 172 -11.94 8.84 15.56
C VAL A 172 -12.36 9.35 14.18
N LEU A 173 -11.93 8.69 13.10
CA LEU A 173 -12.33 9.08 11.75
C LEU A 173 -13.83 8.82 11.52
N PHE A 174 -14.41 7.76 12.07
CA PHE A 174 -15.87 7.58 12.06
C PHE A 174 -16.58 8.77 12.70
N LEU A 175 -16.16 9.19 13.90
CA LEU A 175 -16.74 10.34 14.60
C LEU A 175 -16.60 11.62 13.77
N TYR A 176 -15.43 11.81 13.15
CA TYR A 176 -15.20 12.93 12.23
C TYR A 176 -16.13 12.89 11.02
N CYS A 177 -16.37 11.73 10.43
CA CYS A 177 -17.28 11.57 9.30
C CYS A 177 -18.73 11.98 9.61
N LEU A 178 -19.14 11.93 10.89
CA LEU A 178 -20.46 12.43 11.32
C LEU A 178 -20.58 13.96 11.25
N THR A 179 -19.46 14.67 11.30
CA THR A 179 -19.40 16.14 11.24
C THR A 179 -19.29 16.68 9.80
N LEU A 180 -19.04 15.81 8.82
CA LEU A 180 -18.90 16.22 7.43
C LEU A 180 -20.23 16.66 6.83
N PRO A 181 -20.22 17.63 5.87
CA PRO A 181 -21.40 18.02 5.11
C PRO A 181 -22.10 16.81 4.47
N GLN A 182 -23.42 16.87 4.42
CA GLN A 182 -24.20 15.77 3.86
C GLN A 182 -24.09 15.76 2.34
N CYS A 183 -23.50 14.71 1.79
CA CYS A 183 -23.49 14.46 0.34
C CYS A 183 -24.87 13.99 -0.12
N LYS A 184 -25.34 14.53 -1.24
CA LYS A 184 -26.58 14.03 -1.87
C LYS A 184 -26.31 12.68 -2.52
N ILE A 185 -27.27 11.76 -2.36
CA ILE A 185 -27.27 10.52 -3.14
C ILE A 185 -27.79 10.91 -4.53
N GLU A 186 -26.92 10.94 -5.53
CA GLU A 186 -27.33 11.06 -6.92
C GLU A 186 -27.89 9.69 -7.34
N ALA A 187 -29.21 9.61 -7.56
CA ALA A 187 -29.83 8.42 -8.13
C ALA A 187 -29.33 8.26 -9.58
N LYS A 188 -28.20 7.58 -9.73
CA LYS A 188 -27.71 7.21 -11.07
C LYS A 188 -28.70 6.23 -11.70
N VAL A 189 -29.04 6.48 -12.97
CA VAL A 189 -29.85 5.58 -13.80
C VAL A 189 -29.34 4.14 -13.61
N SER A 190 -30.25 3.20 -13.40
CA SER A 190 -29.91 1.80 -13.12
C SER A 190 -29.04 1.23 -14.24
N LYS A 191 -27.75 1.15 -13.99
CA LYS A 191 -26.80 0.45 -14.86
C LYS A 191 -27.03 -1.05 -14.71
N SER A 192 -26.77 -1.81 -15.75
CA SER A 192 -26.75 -3.26 -15.64
C SER A 192 -25.75 -3.70 -14.56
N LEU A 193 -25.95 -4.86 -13.96
CA LEU A 193 -25.01 -5.43 -12.98
C LEU A 193 -23.57 -5.49 -13.54
N ALA A 194 -23.44 -5.83 -14.81
CA ALA A 194 -22.14 -5.87 -15.51
C ALA A 194 -21.50 -4.47 -15.62
N GLU A 195 -22.29 -3.41 -15.85
CA GLU A 195 -21.79 -2.04 -15.87
C GLU A 195 -21.43 -1.55 -14.47
N THR A 196 -22.23 -1.90 -13.49
CA THR A 196 -22.00 -1.53 -12.09
C THR A 196 -20.74 -2.20 -11.53
N LEU A 197 -20.48 -3.46 -11.91
CA LEU A 197 -19.28 -4.21 -11.57
C LEU A 197 -18.06 -3.84 -12.43
N GLY A 198 -18.22 -2.91 -13.39
CA GLY A 198 -17.11 -2.50 -14.27
C GLY A 198 -16.64 -3.58 -15.26
N LEU A 199 -17.43 -4.67 -15.43
CA LEU A 199 -17.05 -5.82 -16.28
C LEU A 199 -16.89 -5.42 -17.76
N ASN A 200 -17.48 -4.32 -18.19
CA ASN A 200 -17.31 -3.79 -19.54
C ASN A 200 -15.85 -3.40 -19.82
N ALA A 201 -15.07 -3.03 -18.80
CA ALA A 201 -13.65 -2.71 -18.97
C ALA A 201 -12.82 -3.93 -19.39
N PHE A 202 -13.25 -5.16 -19.09
CA PHE A 202 -12.56 -6.37 -19.57
C PHE A 202 -12.54 -6.51 -21.09
N LYS A 203 -13.45 -5.83 -21.81
CA LYS A 203 -13.41 -5.75 -23.27
C LYS A 203 -12.12 -5.08 -23.78
N LEU A 204 -11.48 -4.25 -22.95
CA LEU A 204 -10.21 -3.59 -23.29
C LEU A 204 -9.06 -4.58 -23.49
N PHE A 205 -9.13 -5.79 -22.92
CA PHE A 205 -8.15 -6.85 -23.20
C PHE A 205 -8.16 -7.33 -24.66
N LYS A 206 -9.21 -7.03 -25.44
CA LYS A 206 -9.23 -7.29 -26.89
C LYS A 206 -8.30 -6.35 -27.66
N ASN A 207 -8.03 -5.17 -27.13
CA ASN A 207 -7.03 -4.26 -27.68
C ASN A 207 -5.65 -4.68 -27.16
N ARG A 208 -4.73 -5.01 -28.09
CA ARG A 208 -3.38 -5.50 -27.75
C ARG A 208 -2.59 -4.53 -26.88
N GLN A 209 -2.70 -3.24 -27.13
CA GLN A 209 -1.99 -2.20 -26.39
C GLN A 209 -2.50 -2.12 -24.95
N MET A 210 -3.83 -2.08 -24.76
CA MET A 210 -4.46 -2.06 -23.45
C MET A 210 -4.20 -3.35 -22.67
N ALA A 211 -4.28 -4.53 -23.32
CA ALA A 211 -3.95 -5.81 -22.71
C ALA A 211 -2.50 -5.83 -22.20
N THR A 212 -1.56 -5.37 -23.05
CA THR A 212 -0.15 -5.26 -22.66
C THR A 212 0.02 -4.32 -21.48
N PHE A 213 -0.61 -3.15 -21.49
CA PHE A 213 -0.56 -2.20 -20.40
C PHE A 213 -1.09 -2.80 -19.08
N PHE A 214 -2.25 -3.45 -19.09
CA PHE A 214 -2.81 -4.05 -17.87
C PHE A 214 -1.98 -5.20 -17.32
N ILE A 215 -1.39 -6.04 -18.17
CA ILE A 215 -0.48 -7.11 -17.73
C ILE A 215 0.76 -6.51 -17.03
N PHE A 216 1.39 -5.50 -17.63
CA PHE A 216 2.53 -4.82 -17.00
C PHE A 216 2.14 -4.05 -15.74
N SER A 217 0.91 -3.55 -15.66
CA SER A 217 0.35 -2.94 -14.44
C SER A 217 0.28 -3.93 -13.29
N ALA A 218 -0.14 -5.17 -13.57
CA ALA A 218 -0.11 -6.24 -12.57
C ALA A 218 1.32 -6.59 -12.14
N MET A 219 2.26 -6.69 -13.08
CA MET A 219 3.68 -6.96 -12.76
C MET A 219 4.32 -5.87 -11.89
N LEU A 220 3.95 -4.61 -12.09
CA LEU A 220 4.40 -3.52 -11.21
C LEU A 220 3.72 -3.56 -9.84
N GLY A 221 2.45 -3.92 -9.79
CA GLY A 221 1.76 -4.18 -8.53
C GLY A 221 2.42 -5.28 -7.69
N MET A 222 3.00 -6.30 -8.34
CA MET A 222 3.82 -7.30 -7.67
C MET A 222 5.02 -6.66 -6.97
N SER A 223 5.78 -5.81 -7.66
CA SER A 223 6.95 -5.13 -7.09
C SER A 223 6.60 -4.23 -5.90
N LEU A 224 5.49 -3.52 -5.95
CA LEU A 224 5.02 -2.65 -4.88
C LEU A 224 4.82 -3.43 -3.56
N GLN A 225 4.13 -4.56 -3.63
CA GLN A 225 3.78 -5.29 -2.42
C GLN A 225 4.94 -6.06 -1.80
N VAL A 226 5.95 -6.44 -2.57
CA VAL A 226 7.18 -7.00 -2.02
C VAL A 226 7.78 -6.08 -0.96
N THR A 227 7.90 -4.78 -1.26
CA THR A 227 8.48 -3.83 -0.30
C THR A 227 7.54 -3.50 0.86
N ASN A 228 6.24 -3.41 0.62
CA ASN A 228 5.28 -3.17 1.70
C ASN A 228 5.26 -4.31 2.72
N SER A 229 5.44 -5.55 2.26
CA SER A 229 5.39 -6.73 3.12
C SER A 229 6.70 -7.02 3.83
N PHE A 230 7.84 -6.82 3.16
CA PHE A 230 9.12 -7.38 3.60
C PHE A 230 10.23 -6.35 3.85
N ALA A 231 10.06 -5.08 3.52
CA ALA A 231 11.11 -4.08 3.76
C ALA A 231 11.42 -3.90 5.26
N THR A 232 10.41 -3.83 6.12
CA THR A 232 10.65 -3.70 7.57
C THR A 232 11.15 -4.99 8.21
N PRO A 233 10.61 -6.19 7.93
CA PRO A 233 11.22 -7.45 8.39
C PRO A 233 12.68 -7.60 7.96
N PHE A 234 13.02 -7.21 6.72
CA PHE A 234 14.41 -7.18 6.24
C PHE A 234 15.29 -6.25 7.07
N LEU A 235 14.88 -4.98 7.25
CA LEU A 235 15.69 -4.03 8.00
C LEU A 235 15.83 -4.41 9.47
N THR A 236 14.80 -4.99 10.08
CA THR A 236 14.85 -5.43 11.47
C THR A 236 15.66 -6.71 11.67
N SER A 237 15.86 -7.53 10.62
CA SER A 237 16.69 -8.73 10.72
C SER A 237 18.14 -8.42 11.13
N PHE A 238 18.63 -7.24 10.77
CA PHE A 238 19.96 -6.78 11.17
C PHE A 238 20.14 -6.54 12.67
N LYS A 239 19.05 -6.52 13.46
CA LYS A 239 19.19 -6.45 14.94
C LYS A 239 19.92 -7.64 15.53
N VAL A 240 19.96 -8.79 14.86
CA VAL A 240 20.65 -9.99 15.32
C VAL A 240 22.16 -9.74 15.38
N ASP A 241 22.74 -9.12 14.35
CA ASP A 241 24.16 -8.88 14.27
C ASP A 241 24.55 -7.44 14.67
N PHE A 242 23.64 -6.50 14.59
CA PHE A 242 23.83 -5.05 14.80
C PHE A 242 22.75 -4.51 15.76
N ALA A 243 22.74 -4.99 17.01
CA ALA A 243 21.69 -4.67 17.98
C ALA A 243 21.48 -3.15 18.21
N ASP A 244 22.57 -2.36 18.16
CA ASP A 244 22.55 -0.91 18.36
C ASP A 244 22.34 -0.10 17.06
N SER A 245 22.20 -0.77 15.91
CA SER A 245 22.03 -0.07 14.63
C SER A 245 20.76 0.77 14.63
N PHE A 246 20.90 2.05 14.28
CA PHE A 246 19.78 2.97 14.15
C PHE A 246 18.75 2.48 13.12
N CYS A 247 19.19 2.01 11.96
CA CYS A 247 18.28 1.58 10.89
C CYS A 247 17.51 0.32 11.25
N ALA A 248 18.13 -0.66 11.94
CA ALA A 248 17.49 -1.87 12.39
C ALA A 248 16.45 -1.60 13.50
N ASN A 249 16.77 -0.69 14.43
CA ASN A 249 15.89 -0.31 15.53
C ASN A 249 14.78 0.67 15.11
N ASN A 250 14.91 1.34 13.97
CA ASN A 250 13.98 2.35 13.47
C ASN A 250 13.56 2.08 12.01
N ALA A 251 13.38 0.81 11.65
CA ALA A 251 13.07 0.37 10.30
C ALA A 251 11.83 1.07 9.71
N THR A 252 10.76 1.21 10.50
CA THR A 252 9.52 1.87 10.08
C THR A 252 9.75 3.36 9.78
N MET A 253 10.57 4.03 10.59
CA MET A 253 10.96 5.44 10.33
C MET A 253 11.81 5.55 9.06
N LEU A 254 12.77 4.66 8.86
CA LEU A 254 13.61 4.64 7.65
C LEU A 254 12.76 4.46 6.40
N VAL A 255 11.83 3.49 6.41
CA VAL A 255 10.92 3.25 5.28
C VAL A 255 10.00 4.46 5.02
N SER A 256 9.69 5.30 6.02
CA SER A 256 8.89 6.51 5.83
C SER A 256 9.53 7.54 4.89
N ILE A 257 10.85 7.49 4.67
CA ILE A 257 11.54 8.29 3.64
C ILE A 257 10.93 8.04 2.26
N SER A 258 10.44 6.83 2.00
CA SER A 258 9.74 6.49 0.76
C SER A 258 8.48 7.35 0.56
N GLN A 259 7.75 7.66 1.63
CA GLN A 259 6.55 8.49 1.57
C GLN A 259 6.88 9.97 1.32
N VAL A 260 7.97 10.45 1.89
CA VAL A 260 8.47 11.79 1.60
C VAL A 260 8.90 11.89 0.13
N ALA A 261 9.64 10.90 -0.36
CA ALA A 261 10.05 10.83 -1.77
C ALA A 261 8.85 10.78 -2.72
N GLU A 262 7.81 10.00 -2.39
CA GLU A 262 6.53 9.94 -3.12
C GLU A 262 5.92 11.35 -3.26
N ALA A 263 5.73 12.06 -2.14
CA ALA A 263 5.16 13.39 -2.14
C ALA A 263 5.94 14.40 -3.02
N LEU A 264 7.27 14.29 -3.04
CA LEU A 264 8.12 15.14 -3.88
C LEU A 264 8.09 14.74 -5.35
N CYS A 265 8.10 13.43 -5.65
CA CYS A 265 8.11 12.90 -7.00
C CYS A 265 6.84 13.23 -7.78
N ILE A 266 5.67 13.25 -7.12
CA ILE A 266 4.41 13.66 -7.75
C ILE A 266 4.53 15.04 -8.42
N LEU A 267 5.23 15.98 -7.78
CA LEU A 267 5.42 17.34 -8.32
C LEU A 267 6.29 17.37 -9.59
N LEU A 268 7.15 16.37 -9.78
CA LEU A 268 8.05 16.26 -10.92
C LEU A 268 7.39 15.61 -12.15
N ILE A 269 6.31 14.87 -11.97
CA ILE A 269 5.65 14.09 -13.03
C ILE A 269 5.28 14.95 -14.25
N PRO A 270 4.65 16.14 -14.13
CA PRO A 270 4.29 16.95 -15.29
C PRO A 270 5.50 17.35 -16.14
N PHE A 271 6.63 17.66 -15.49
CA PHE A 271 7.87 17.98 -16.19
C PHE A 271 8.38 16.77 -16.99
N PHE A 272 8.44 15.60 -16.37
CA PHE A 272 8.93 14.39 -17.03
C PHE A 272 8.00 13.92 -18.16
N LEU A 273 6.68 13.96 -17.95
CA LEU A 273 5.71 13.62 -18.99
C LEU A 273 5.81 14.53 -20.21
N LYS A 274 5.95 15.85 -19.99
CA LYS A 274 6.11 16.83 -21.08
C LYS A 274 7.44 16.63 -21.83
N ARG A 275 8.50 16.26 -21.13
CA ARG A 275 9.85 16.15 -21.70
C ARG A 275 10.09 14.83 -22.41
N PHE A 276 9.63 13.73 -21.85
CA PHE A 276 10.00 12.37 -22.26
C PHE A 276 8.84 11.54 -22.79
N GLY A 277 7.62 11.98 -22.54
CA GLY A 277 6.41 11.24 -22.91
C GLY A 277 6.11 10.07 -21.98
N ILE A 278 4.90 9.52 -22.11
CA ILE A 278 4.30 8.58 -21.16
C ILE A 278 5.07 7.24 -21.07
N LYS A 279 5.50 6.69 -22.23
CA LYS A 279 6.24 5.41 -22.27
C LYS A 279 7.55 5.49 -21.50
N VAL A 280 8.34 6.56 -21.73
CA VAL A 280 9.64 6.72 -21.08
C VAL A 280 9.46 6.93 -19.57
N VAL A 281 8.44 7.69 -19.15
CA VAL A 281 8.14 7.90 -17.73
C VAL A 281 7.75 6.58 -17.03
N MET A 282 6.95 5.74 -17.68
CA MET A 282 6.65 4.38 -17.17
C MET A 282 7.91 3.51 -17.11
N MET A 283 8.79 3.59 -18.11
CA MET A 283 10.08 2.86 -18.08
C MET A 283 11.01 3.36 -16.97
N MET A 284 11.02 4.67 -16.67
CA MET A 284 11.76 5.22 -15.53
C MET A 284 11.26 4.62 -14.21
N ALA A 285 9.95 4.47 -14.05
CA ALA A 285 9.37 3.82 -12.87
C ALA A 285 9.82 2.35 -12.74
N MET A 286 9.81 1.60 -13.84
CA MET A 286 10.30 0.21 -13.86
C MET A 286 11.78 0.12 -13.51
N GLY A 287 12.62 1.02 -14.07
CA GLY A 287 14.04 1.12 -13.75
C GLY A 287 14.28 1.49 -12.28
N ALA A 288 13.44 2.35 -11.71
CA ALA A 288 13.50 2.70 -10.30
C ALA A 288 13.20 1.49 -9.39
N TRP A 289 12.32 0.56 -9.78
CA TRP A 289 12.13 -0.71 -9.05
C TRP A 289 13.38 -1.59 -9.07
N VAL A 290 14.09 -1.66 -10.21
CA VAL A 290 15.39 -2.38 -10.30
C VAL A 290 16.38 -1.78 -9.31
N LEU A 291 16.52 -0.45 -9.31
CA LEU A 291 17.42 0.26 -8.39
C LEU A 291 17.01 0.07 -6.93
N ARG A 292 15.70 0.15 -6.61
CA ARG A 292 15.20 -0.03 -5.25
C ARG A 292 15.59 -1.38 -4.67
N PHE A 293 15.32 -2.45 -5.39
CA PHE A 293 15.66 -3.80 -4.96
C PHE A 293 17.20 -4.02 -4.95
N GLY A 294 17.90 -3.52 -5.96
CA GLY A 294 19.36 -3.57 -6.02
C GLY A 294 20.01 -2.87 -4.82
N PHE A 295 19.53 -1.69 -4.45
CA PHE A 295 20.05 -0.96 -3.28
C PHE A 295 19.76 -1.69 -1.96
N PHE A 296 18.61 -2.33 -1.81
CA PHE A 296 18.38 -3.18 -0.65
C PHE A 296 19.31 -4.39 -0.63
N GLY A 297 19.63 -4.98 -1.80
CA GLY A 297 20.52 -6.14 -1.90
C GLY A 297 21.98 -5.85 -1.55
N ILE A 298 22.48 -4.63 -1.84
CA ILE A 298 23.87 -4.23 -1.54
C ILE A 298 24.02 -3.44 -0.26
N GLY A 299 22.90 -2.97 0.33
CA GLY A 299 22.91 -2.17 1.55
C GLY A 299 23.32 -2.98 2.78
N SER A 300 23.85 -2.28 3.77
CA SER A 300 24.14 -2.82 5.10
C SER A 300 23.81 -1.77 6.17
N PRO A 301 23.65 -2.16 7.44
CA PRO A 301 23.30 -1.21 8.50
C PRO A 301 24.45 -0.24 8.85
N ASP A 302 25.68 -0.56 8.48
CA ASP A 302 26.85 0.26 8.73
C ASP A 302 27.13 1.26 7.60
N PHE A 303 27.81 2.35 7.93
CA PHE A 303 28.29 3.30 6.92
C PHE A 303 29.45 2.70 6.10
N PRO A 304 29.48 2.83 4.75
CA PRO A 304 28.56 3.58 3.92
C PRO A 304 27.30 2.81 3.43
N GLY A 305 27.13 1.54 3.80
CA GLY A 305 26.07 0.67 3.32
C GLY A 305 24.66 1.17 3.61
N VAL A 306 24.45 1.85 4.74
CA VAL A 306 23.16 2.45 5.11
C VAL A 306 22.65 3.49 4.10
N LEU A 307 23.56 4.14 3.36
CA LEU A 307 23.17 5.08 2.31
C LEU A 307 22.39 4.40 1.19
N PHE A 308 22.66 3.12 0.90
CA PHE A 308 21.87 2.38 -0.09
C PHE A 308 20.44 2.11 0.39
N PHE A 309 20.23 1.91 1.68
CA PHE A 309 18.87 1.83 2.22
C PHE A 309 18.11 3.15 2.05
N VAL A 310 18.76 4.27 2.33
CA VAL A 310 18.18 5.61 2.09
C VAL A 310 17.92 5.83 0.60
N LEU A 311 18.86 5.51 -0.28
CA LEU A 311 18.68 5.61 -1.74
C LEU A 311 17.54 4.73 -2.23
N SER A 312 17.42 3.49 -1.72
CA SER A 312 16.29 2.61 -2.01
C SER A 312 14.95 3.27 -1.65
N CYS A 313 14.87 3.94 -0.51
CA CYS A 313 13.68 4.67 -0.10
C CYS A 313 13.41 5.90 -0.96
N LEU A 314 14.43 6.62 -1.39
CA LEU A 314 14.27 7.82 -2.23
C LEU A 314 13.80 7.47 -3.65
N VAL A 315 14.32 6.42 -4.27
CA VAL A 315 13.88 6.02 -5.62
C VAL A 315 12.45 5.47 -5.66
N TYR A 316 11.88 5.13 -4.51
CA TYR A 316 10.50 4.64 -4.41
C TYR A 316 9.47 5.63 -4.97
N GLY A 317 9.64 6.93 -4.74
CA GLY A 317 8.73 7.93 -5.28
C GLY A 317 8.66 7.87 -6.81
N VAL A 318 9.81 7.72 -7.49
CA VAL A 318 9.85 7.51 -8.94
C VAL A 318 9.23 6.15 -9.30
N ALA A 319 9.57 5.09 -8.58
CA ALA A 319 9.11 3.74 -8.87
C ALA A 319 7.58 3.61 -8.81
N PHE A 320 6.95 4.25 -7.83
CA PHE A 320 5.52 4.15 -7.60
C PHE A 320 4.72 5.17 -8.41
N ASP A 321 5.00 6.47 -8.23
CA ASP A 321 4.16 7.54 -8.77
C ASP A 321 4.28 7.70 -10.27
N PHE A 322 5.49 7.58 -10.82
CA PHE A 322 5.68 7.75 -12.27
C PHE A 322 4.87 6.72 -13.05
N PHE A 323 4.71 5.51 -12.53
CA PHE A 323 3.85 4.53 -13.17
C PHE A 323 2.36 4.76 -12.89
N ASN A 324 1.98 4.96 -11.63
CA ASN A 324 0.56 5.09 -11.26
C ASN A 324 -0.10 6.31 -11.92
N VAL A 325 0.55 7.46 -11.86
CA VAL A 325 -0.01 8.69 -12.46
C VAL A 325 0.01 8.60 -13.97
N SER A 326 1.14 8.18 -14.56
CA SER A 326 1.23 8.02 -16.02
C SER A 326 0.28 6.95 -16.55
N GLY A 327 0.10 5.86 -15.81
CA GLY A 327 -0.83 4.79 -16.14
C GLY A 327 -2.28 5.25 -16.10
N GLY A 328 -2.65 6.01 -15.06
CA GLY A 328 -3.96 6.63 -14.98
C GLY A 328 -4.24 7.58 -16.14
N LEU A 329 -3.27 8.43 -16.49
CA LEU A 329 -3.37 9.34 -17.63
C LEU A 329 -3.43 8.58 -18.97
N PHE A 330 -2.68 7.48 -19.10
CA PHE A 330 -2.75 6.64 -20.29
C PHE A 330 -4.15 6.03 -20.46
N VAL A 331 -4.71 5.45 -19.41
CA VAL A 331 -6.09 4.92 -19.43
C VAL A 331 -7.10 6.01 -19.76
N ASP A 332 -6.95 7.20 -19.20
CA ASP A 332 -7.86 8.32 -19.46
C ASP A 332 -7.81 8.78 -20.92
N LYS A 333 -6.63 8.77 -21.52
CA LYS A 333 -6.43 9.17 -22.92
C LYS A 333 -6.95 8.13 -23.92
N GLU A 334 -6.72 6.84 -23.65
CA GLU A 334 -6.97 5.75 -24.61
C GLU A 334 -8.39 5.18 -24.52
N CYS A 335 -9.15 5.51 -23.46
CA CYS A 335 -10.49 4.95 -23.26
C CYS A 335 -11.60 5.91 -23.60
N ASP A 336 -12.69 5.37 -24.19
CA ASP A 336 -13.93 6.10 -24.41
C ASP A 336 -14.47 6.71 -23.10
N PRO A 337 -15.01 7.94 -23.13
CA PRO A 337 -15.58 8.59 -21.95
C PRO A 337 -16.59 7.72 -21.19
N SER A 338 -17.34 6.86 -21.88
CA SER A 338 -18.37 5.99 -21.31
C SER A 338 -17.83 4.88 -20.40
N ILE A 339 -16.56 4.47 -20.61
CA ILE A 339 -15.94 3.36 -19.87
C ILE A 339 -14.71 3.77 -19.06
N LYS A 340 -14.32 5.06 -19.07
CA LYS A 340 -13.11 5.55 -18.36
C LYS A 340 -13.07 5.15 -16.89
N ALA A 341 -14.15 5.34 -16.15
CA ALA A 341 -14.22 5.00 -14.74
C ALA A 341 -14.00 3.49 -14.50
N SER A 342 -14.62 2.65 -15.34
CA SER A 342 -14.45 1.19 -15.27
C SER A 342 -13.03 0.77 -15.66
N ALA A 343 -12.41 1.45 -16.62
CA ALA A 343 -11.03 1.20 -17.06
C ALA A 343 -10.01 1.60 -15.97
N GLN A 344 -10.23 2.72 -15.26
CA GLN A 344 -9.43 3.10 -14.09
C GLN A 344 -9.60 2.07 -12.96
N GLY A 345 -10.83 1.59 -12.72
CA GLY A 345 -11.09 0.52 -11.76
C GLY A 345 -10.35 -0.77 -12.13
N LEU A 346 -10.32 -1.13 -13.42
CA LEU A 346 -9.57 -2.29 -13.91
C LEU A 346 -8.05 -2.09 -13.72
N PHE A 347 -7.52 -0.90 -13.97
CA PHE A 347 -6.12 -0.57 -13.71
C PHE A 347 -5.75 -0.77 -12.24
N MET A 348 -6.57 -0.24 -11.32
CA MET A 348 -6.37 -0.43 -9.88
C MET A 348 -6.53 -1.90 -9.44
N MET A 349 -7.45 -2.64 -10.05
CA MET A 349 -7.61 -4.07 -9.80
C MET A 349 -6.38 -4.87 -10.26
N MET A 350 -5.81 -4.54 -11.41
CA MET A 350 -4.61 -5.19 -11.92
C MET A 350 -3.39 -4.89 -11.05
N THR A 351 -3.22 -3.65 -10.58
CA THR A 351 -2.08 -3.25 -9.72
C THR A 351 -2.26 -3.71 -8.28
N ASN A 352 -3.30 -3.19 -7.59
CA ASN A 352 -3.47 -3.35 -6.14
C ASN A 352 -4.27 -4.62 -5.77
N GLY A 353 -4.94 -5.23 -6.72
CA GLY A 353 -5.65 -6.50 -6.53
C GLY A 353 -4.77 -7.69 -6.95
N LEU A 354 -4.78 -8.02 -8.24
CA LEU A 354 -4.09 -9.18 -8.78
C LEU A 354 -2.56 -9.10 -8.61
N GLY A 355 -1.96 -7.98 -9.00
CA GLY A 355 -0.52 -7.77 -8.89
C GLY A 355 -0.06 -7.88 -7.43
N ALA A 356 -0.76 -7.21 -6.53
CA ALA A 356 -0.46 -7.28 -5.10
C ALA A 356 -0.57 -8.69 -4.55
N THR A 357 -1.63 -9.42 -4.87
CA THR A 357 -1.85 -10.80 -4.39
C THR A 357 -0.76 -11.75 -4.88
N ILE A 358 -0.54 -11.78 -6.21
CA ILE A 358 0.45 -12.69 -6.81
C ILE A 358 1.86 -12.32 -6.34
N GLY A 359 2.17 -11.03 -6.33
CA GLY A 359 3.50 -10.53 -5.94
C GLY A 359 3.85 -10.89 -4.51
N THR A 360 2.92 -10.67 -3.59
CA THR A 360 3.16 -10.97 -2.17
C THR A 360 3.33 -12.47 -1.92
N LEU A 361 2.47 -13.30 -2.50
CA LEU A 361 2.57 -14.76 -2.33
C LEU A 361 3.86 -15.30 -2.94
N SER A 362 4.21 -14.88 -4.17
CA SER A 362 5.46 -15.30 -4.81
C SER A 362 6.69 -14.83 -4.04
N ALA A 363 6.67 -13.61 -3.51
CA ALA A 363 7.75 -13.08 -2.69
C ALA A 363 7.87 -13.85 -1.36
N GLY A 364 6.75 -14.20 -0.75
CA GLY A 364 6.73 -15.02 0.46
C GLY A 364 7.39 -16.39 0.27
N GLU A 365 7.08 -17.07 -0.83
CA GLU A 365 7.70 -18.36 -1.17
C GLU A 365 9.23 -18.23 -1.37
N ILE A 366 9.67 -17.20 -2.12
CA ILE A 366 11.10 -16.94 -2.32
C ILE A 366 11.78 -16.66 -0.98
N ILE A 367 11.22 -15.76 -0.18
CA ILE A 367 11.82 -15.36 1.09
C ILE A 367 11.84 -16.53 2.08
N ASN A 368 10.77 -17.29 2.21
CA ASN A 368 10.71 -18.46 3.10
C ASN A 368 11.65 -19.60 2.67
N HIS A 369 12.11 -19.61 1.40
CA HIS A 369 13.12 -20.53 0.93
C HIS A 369 14.54 -20.13 1.36
N TYR A 370 14.86 -18.83 1.34
CA TYR A 370 16.20 -18.32 1.64
C TYR A 370 16.37 -17.80 3.06
N CYS A 371 15.27 -17.52 3.77
CA CYS A 371 15.26 -16.96 5.11
C CYS A 371 14.39 -17.80 6.05
N THR A 372 14.74 -17.79 7.34
CA THR A 372 14.02 -18.48 8.40
C THR A 372 13.76 -17.56 9.58
N TRP A 373 12.69 -17.82 10.34
CA TRP A 373 12.38 -17.10 11.57
C TRP A 373 13.22 -17.68 12.72
N ASN A 374 13.95 -16.82 13.42
CA ASN A 374 14.66 -17.19 14.63
C ASN A 374 13.74 -17.16 15.86
N GLU A 375 14.24 -17.57 17.02
CA GLU A 375 13.50 -17.62 18.29
C GLU A 375 13.04 -16.22 18.77
N ASP A 376 13.78 -15.16 18.42
CA ASP A 376 13.45 -13.77 18.75
C ASP A 376 12.40 -13.14 17.81
N GLY A 377 11.92 -13.89 16.80
CA GLY A 377 10.93 -13.44 15.84
C GLY A 377 11.49 -12.52 14.75
N PHE A 378 12.78 -12.64 14.43
CA PHE A 378 13.41 -11.96 13.29
C PHE A 378 13.58 -12.92 12.11
N LEU A 379 13.38 -12.41 10.90
CA LEU A 379 13.52 -13.15 9.66
C LEU A 379 14.96 -13.04 9.16
N VAL A 380 15.76 -14.06 9.39
CA VAL A 380 17.21 -14.09 9.11
C VAL A 380 17.53 -15.04 7.95
N GLY A 381 18.52 -14.70 7.14
CA GLY A 381 18.95 -15.54 6.03
C GLY A 381 19.58 -14.75 4.89
N ASP A 382 19.55 -15.32 3.68
CA ASP A 382 20.16 -14.71 2.49
C ASP A 382 19.20 -13.70 1.82
N TRP A 383 19.03 -12.56 2.46
CA TRP A 383 18.25 -11.44 1.94
C TRP A 383 18.84 -10.85 0.65
N THR A 384 20.17 -10.90 0.50
CA THR A 384 20.85 -10.38 -0.70
C THR A 384 20.37 -11.10 -1.94
N THR A 385 20.32 -12.44 -1.91
CA THR A 385 19.78 -13.25 -3.00
C THR A 385 18.30 -12.93 -3.26
N CYS A 386 17.48 -12.80 -2.21
CA CYS A 386 16.07 -12.44 -2.38
C CYS A 386 15.91 -11.10 -3.12
N TRP A 387 16.62 -10.05 -2.69
CA TRP A 387 16.52 -8.74 -3.31
C TRP A 387 17.03 -8.73 -4.76
N TYR A 388 18.06 -9.51 -5.08
CA TYR A 388 18.55 -9.64 -6.45
C TYR A 388 17.58 -10.40 -7.35
N ILE A 389 16.86 -11.40 -6.83
CA ILE A 389 15.78 -12.07 -7.58
C ILE A 389 14.68 -11.04 -7.92
N PHE A 390 14.27 -10.22 -6.96
CA PHE A 390 13.27 -9.17 -7.21
C PHE A 390 13.77 -8.09 -8.17
N ALA A 391 15.05 -7.69 -8.08
CA ALA A 391 15.67 -6.77 -9.02
C ALA A 391 15.74 -7.37 -10.44
N GLY A 392 16.08 -8.64 -10.56
CA GLY A 392 16.07 -9.38 -11.83
C GLY A 392 14.68 -9.45 -12.45
N PHE A 393 13.65 -9.74 -11.65
CA PHE A 393 12.25 -9.68 -12.09
C PHE A 393 11.89 -8.29 -12.63
N ALA A 394 12.18 -7.23 -11.87
CA ALA A 394 11.89 -5.86 -12.29
C ALA A 394 12.65 -5.48 -13.58
N LEU A 395 13.88 -5.95 -13.75
CA LEU A 395 14.68 -5.74 -14.97
C LEU A 395 14.04 -6.45 -16.18
N VAL A 396 13.60 -7.69 -16.02
CA VAL A 396 12.89 -8.43 -17.07
C VAL A 396 11.61 -7.69 -17.47
N VAL A 397 10.83 -7.20 -16.49
CA VAL A 397 9.63 -6.41 -16.74
C VAL A 397 9.96 -5.14 -17.53
N LEU A 398 11.02 -4.40 -17.17
CA LEU A 398 11.49 -3.21 -17.89
C LEU A 398 11.84 -3.53 -19.34
N VAL A 399 12.63 -4.58 -19.57
CA VAL A 399 13.06 -4.98 -20.93
C VAL A 399 11.86 -5.39 -21.78
N LEU A 400 11.00 -6.26 -21.25
CA LEU A 400 9.81 -6.72 -21.98
C LEU A 400 8.86 -5.55 -22.27
N PHE A 401 8.63 -4.64 -21.32
CA PHE A 401 7.81 -3.46 -21.56
C PHE A 401 8.38 -2.57 -22.66
N SER A 402 9.68 -2.33 -22.65
CA SER A 402 10.36 -1.51 -23.68
C SER A 402 10.14 -2.04 -25.10
N LEU A 403 10.12 -3.37 -25.25
CA LEU A 403 9.96 -4.07 -26.53
C LEU A 403 8.50 -4.21 -26.96
N LEU A 404 7.62 -4.54 -26.01
CA LEU A 404 6.23 -4.92 -26.31
C LEU A 404 5.25 -3.76 -26.29
N PHE A 405 5.49 -2.76 -25.41
CA PHE A 405 4.59 -1.61 -25.29
C PHE A 405 4.92 -0.54 -26.35
N LYS A 406 4.02 -0.37 -27.28
CA LYS A 406 4.11 0.67 -28.34
C LYS A 406 2.91 1.59 -28.18
N PRO A 407 3.07 2.81 -27.61
CA PRO A 407 2.00 3.79 -27.63
C PRO A 407 1.69 4.15 -29.10
N GLU A 408 0.42 4.36 -29.42
CA GLU A 408 0.09 4.93 -30.72
C GLU A 408 0.80 6.26 -30.87
N LYS A 409 1.36 6.49 -32.08
CA LYS A 409 2.00 7.78 -32.38
C LYS A 409 0.93 8.86 -32.28
N ALA A 410 1.17 9.82 -31.37
CA ALA A 410 0.36 11.03 -31.23
C ALA A 410 0.40 11.86 -32.51
#